data_8479193ff698dfec24d62432f05fe260
#
_entry.id   8479193ff698dfec24d62432f05fe260
#
_cell.length_a   1.000
_cell.length_b   1.000
_cell.length_c   1.000
_cell.angle_alpha   90.00
_cell.angle_beta   90.00
_cell.angle_gamma   90.00
#
_symmetry.space_group_name_H-M   'P 1'
#
loop_
_entity.id
_entity.type
_entity.pdbx_description
1 polymer ?
#
loop_
_entity_poly.entity_id
_entity_poly.type
_entity_poly.pdbx_seq_one_letter_code
_entity_poly.pdbx_strand_id
1 'polypeptide(L)'
;MVPRYSRPDMVAIWSPETKFRIWFEIEAHACDALAKLGVIPESAAKTIWAKGGAATFDVERIDEIERETKHDVIAFLTHLAEIVGPDARFVHQGMTSSDVLDTCFSVQLARASDILLADMDALLDALKKRAFEHKETITIGRSHGIHAEPTTFGVKLAQAYAEFSRCRDRLVNAREEIATCAISGAVGTFANIDPTVEEHVADALGLKPEPVSTQVIPRDRHAMYFATLGVIASSVERLATEIRHLQRTEVLEVEEYFSPGQKGSSAMPHKRNPVLTENLTGLARMVRSFAMPAMENVALWHERDISHSSVERMIGPDATITLDFALARLTGVIEKLVVYPDNMMTNLNKFRGLVHSQRVLLALTQAGVSREDAYRLVQRNAMKVWNEGKDFLEELLGDAEVCAALSEDTLREKFDLGYHTKHVDTTFKRVFGES
;
A
#
# COMPACT_ATOMS: atom_id res chain seq x y z
N MET A 1 -15.59 0.65 -10.38
CA MET A 1 -15.24 1.91 -9.65
C MET A 1 -16.45 2.40 -8.85
N VAL A 2 -16.26 2.63 -7.54
CA VAL A 2 -17.33 3.11 -6.64
C VAL A 2 -17.03 4.57 -6.27
N PRO A 3 -17.87 5.55 -6.65
CA PRO A 3 -17.60 6.97 -6.42
C PRO A 3 -17.29 7.32 -4.96
N ARG A 4 -17.92 6.61 -4.02
CA ARG A 4 -17.70 6.78 -2.58
C ARG A 4 -16.25 6.50 -2.13
N TYR A 5 -15.53 5.68 -2.88
CA TYR A 5 -14.16 5.24 -2.59
C TYR A 5 -13.17 5.70 -3.68
N SER A 6 -13.45 6.84 -4.28
CA SER A 6 -12.68 7.39 -5.39
C SER A 6 -12.21 8.80 -5.07
N ARG A 7 -10.93 9.10 -5.35
CA ARG A 7 -10.36 10.44 -5.27
C ARG A 7 -10.18 11.00 -6.68
N PRO A 8 -10.43 12.29 -6.91
CA PRO A 8 -10.51 12.87 -8.25
C PRO A 8 -9.24 12.67 -9.10
N ASP A 9 -8.05 12.86 -8.52
CA ASP A 9 -6.78 12.80 -9.24
C ASP A 9 -6.49 11.41 -9.79
N MET A 10 -6.76 10.37 -8.99
CA MET A 10 -6.62 8.99 -9.45
C MET A 10 -7.69 8.61 -10.48
N VAL A 11 -8.93 9.06 -10.31
CA VAL A 11 -10.01 8.84 -11.28
C VAL A 11 -9.67 9.48 -12.63
N ALA A 12 -9.08 10.67 -12.63
CA ALA A 12 -8.71 11.38 -13.85
C ALA A 12 -7.73 10.59 -14.74
N ILE A 13 -6.82 9.79 -14.14
CA ILE A 13 -5.90 8.92 -14.91
C ILE A 13 -6.67 7.91 -15.75
N TRP A 14 -7.80 7.41 -15.24
CA TRP A 14 -8.58 6.34 -15.86
C TRP A 14 -9.77 6.85 -16.69
N SER A 15 -9.91 8.16 -16.82
CA SER A 15 -10.99 8.72 -17.65
C SER A 15 -10.79 8.40 -19.13
N PRO A 16 -11.86 8.24 -19.90
CA PRO A 16 -11.77 8.05 -21.35
C PRO A 16 -10.99 9.17 -22.05
N GLU A 17 -11.17 10.41 -21.61
CA GLU A 17 -10.48 11.58 -22.15
C GLU A 17 -8.97 11.48 -21.97
N THR A 18 -8.51 11.09 -20.78
CA THR A 18 -7.09 10.88 -20.48
C THR A 18 -6.54 9.71 -21.30
N LYS A 19 -7.27 8.61 -21.41
CA LYS A 19 -6.89 7.48 -22.25
C LYS A 19 -6.68 7.90 -23.71
N PHE A 20 -7.63 8.57 -24.32
CA PHE A 20 -7.52 9.01 -25.72
C PHE A 20 -6.44 10.08 -25.91
N ARG A 21 -6.18 10.91 -24.91
CA ARG A 21 -5.05 11.82 -24.94
C ARG A 21 -3.71 11.08 -24.99
N ILE A 22 -3.54 10.05 -24.17
CA ILE A 22 -2.33 9.22 -24.17
C ILE A 22 -2.20 8.46 -25.50
N TRP A 23 -3.29 7.93 -26.05
CA TRP A 23 -3.25 7.27 -27.37
C TRP A 23 -2.77 8.23 -28.45
N PHE A 24 -3.28 9.46 -28.45
CA PHE A 24 -2.80 10.50 -29.36
C PHE A 24 -1.32 10.80 -29.17
N GLU A 25 -0.85 10.95 -27.94
CA GLU A 25 0.56 11.22 -27.65
C GLU A 25 1.47 10.10 -28.19
N ILE A 26 1.09 8.83 -27.98
CA ILE A 26 1.82 7.68 -28.53
C ILE A 26 1.91 7.76 -30.06
N GLU A 27 0.79 7.95 -30.73
CA GLU A 27 0.72 8.03 -32.19
C GLU A 27 1.50 9.23 -32.75
N ALA A 28 1.39 10.38 -32.10
CA ALA A 28 2.05 11.60 -32.54
C ALA A 28 3.58 11.51 -32.37
N HIS A 29 4.07 10.94 -31.25
CA HIS A 29 5.49 10.69 -31.06
C HIS A 29 6.03 9.63 -32.03
N ALA A 30 5.25 8.61 -32.36
CA ALA A 30 5.61 7.66 -33.40
C ALA A 30 5.76 8.37 -34.79
N CYS A 31 4.82 9.27 -35.10
CA CYS A 31 4.93 10.09 -36.31
C CYS A 31 6.16 11.01 -36.32
N ASP A 32 6.54 11.60 -35.17
CA ASP A 32 7.78 12.39 -35.07
C ASP A 32 9.03 11.57 -35.40
N ALA A 33 9.10 10.36 -34.86
CA ALA A 33 10.21 9.45 -35.13
C ALA A 33 10.24 9.02 -36.61
N LEU A 34 9.09 8.64 -37.17
CA LEU A 34 8.98 8.29 -38.59
C LEU A 34 9.35 9.46 -39.52
N ALA A 35 9.04 10.70 -39.16
CA ALA A 35 9.45 11.89 -39.89
C ALA A 35 10.96 12.09 -39.81
N LYS A 36 11.59 11.92 -38.67
CA LYS A 36 13.05 11.98 -38.50
C LYS A 36 13.78 10.92 -39.35
N LEU A 37 13.18 9.77 -39.53
CA LEU A 37 13.68 8.69 -40.39
C LEU A 37 13.40 8.94 -41.89
N GLY A 38 12.64 10.00 -42.25
CA GLY A 38 12.24 10.28 -43.61
C GLY A 38 11.18 9.35 -44.19
N VAL A 39 10.50 8.53 -43.34
CA VAL A 39 9.44 7.61 -43.74
C VAL A 39 8.15 8.36 -44.06
N ILE A 40 7.86 9.43 -43.31
CA ILE A 40 6.74 10.34 -43.55
C ILE A 40 7.24 11.77 -43.71
N PRO A 41 6.46 12.67 -44.37
CA PRO A 41 6.82 14.08 -44.45
C PRO A 41 6.85 14.75 -43.06
N GLU A 42 7.85 15.57 -42.81
CA GLU A 42 7.95 16.37 -41.58
C GLU A 42 6.73 17.30 -41.39
N SER A 43 6.20 17.84 -42.51
CA SER A 43 4.98 18.64 -42.51
C SER A 43 3.76 17.89 -41.98
N ALA A 44 3.67 16.59 -42.27
CA ALA A 44 2.55 15.75 -41.79
C ALA A 44 2.63 15.57 -40.28
N ALA A 45 3.80 15.24 -39.71
CA ALA A 45 3.99 15.15 -38.28
C ALA A 45 3.62 16.47 -37.56
N LYS A 46 4.06 17.60 -38.10
CA LYS A 46 3.68 18.94 -37.59
C LYS A 46 2.16 19.19 -37.63
N THR A 47 1.50 18.78 -38.71
CA THR A 47 0.04 18.92 -38.86
C THR A 47 -0.71 18.05 -37.82
N ILE A 48 -0.26 16.80 -37.62
CA ILE A 48 -0.84 15.86 -36.63
C ILE A 48 -0.75 16.47 -35.24
N TRP A 49 0.42 16.99 -34.82
CA TRP A 49 0.60 17.68 -33.54
C TRP A 49 -0.25 18.93 -33.43
N ALA A 50 -0.23 19.80 -34.43
CA ALA A 50 -0.93 21.09 -34.37
C ALA A 50 -2.46 20.90 -34.20
N LYS A 51 -3.05 19.95 -34.92
CA LYS A 51 -4.49 19.72 -34.90
C LYS A 51 -4.92 18.77 -33.75
N GLY A 52 -4.27 17.61 -33.61
CA GLY A 52 -4.58 16.64 -32.60
C GLY A 52 -4.18 17.09 -31.19
N GLY A 53 -3.06 17.82 -31.06
CA GLY A 53 -2.61 18.35 -29.77
C GLY A 53 -3.57 19.39 -29.18
N ALA A 54 -4.19 20.20 -30.02
CA ALA A 54 -5.20 21.19 -29.61
C ALA A 54 -6.63 20.63 -29.46
N ALA A 55 -6.85 19.41 -29.94
CA ALA A 55 -8.20 18.81 -29.95
C ALA A 55 -8.66 18.31 -28.58
N THR A 56 -9.95 18.36 -28.34
CA THR A 56 -10.63 17.55 -27.34
C THR A 56 -11.25 16.34 -28.04
N PHE A 57 -10.85 15.14 -27.64
CA PHE A 57 -11.40 13.93 -28.25
C PHE A 57 -12.84 13.71 -27.75
N ASP A 58 -13.76 13.60 -28.70
CA ASP A 58 -15.18 13.37 -28.44
C ASP A 58 -15.41 11.88 -28.16
N VAL A 59 -15.58 11.53 -26.88
CA VAL A 59 -15.76 10.15 -26.43
C VAL A 59 -17.04 9.54 -27.03
N GLU A 60 -18.13 10.30 -27.10
CA GLU A 60 -19.41 9.81 -27.64
C GLU A 60 -19.28 9.52 -29.14
N ARG A 61 -18.55 10.37 -29.87
CA ARG A 61 -18.28 10.16 -31.30
C ARG A 61 -17.41 8.92 -31.55
N ILE A 62 -16.41 8.70 -30.72
CA ILE A 62 -15.56 7.50 -30.82
C ILE A 62 -16.39 6.25 -30.53
N ASP A 63 -17.27 6.27 -29.51
CA ASP A 63 -18.16 5.18 -29.20
C ASP A 63 -19.17 4.88 -30.31
N GLU A 64 -19.66 5.91 -31.03
CA GLU A 64 -20.49 5.75 -32.22
C GLU A 64 -19.77 4.98 -33.31
N ILE A 65 -18.54 5.41 -33.63
CA ILE A 65 -17.71 4.75 -34.64
C ILE A 65 -17.38 3.31 -34.20
N GLU A 66 -17.10 3.07 -32.94
CA GLU A 66 -16.81 1.73 -32.43
C GLU A 66 -18.02 0.79 -32.57
N ARG A 67 -19.24 1.26 -32.40
CA ARG A 67 -20.44 0.44 -32.60
C ARG A 67 -20.54 -0.13 -34.03
N GLU A 68 -19.96 0.57 -35.02
CA GLU A 68 -19.89 0.10 -36.40
C GLU A 68 -18.66 -0.76 -36.67
N THR A 69 -17.48 -0.26 -36.27
CA THR A 69 -16.19 -0.89 -36.59
C THR A 69 -15.90 -2.10 -35.70
N LYS A 70 -16.52 -2.20 -34.53
CA LYS A 70 -16.27 -3.24 -33.50
C LYS A 70 -14.79 -3.29 -33.06
N HIS A 71 -14.09 -2.17 -33.12
CA HIS A 71 -12.68 -2.06 -32.79
C HIS A 71 -12.33 -0.67 -32.25
N ASP A 72 -11.91 -0.59 -30.99
CA ASP A 72 -11.69 0.64 -30.25
C ASP A 72 -10.56 1.52 -30.86
N VAL A 73 -9.39 0.92 -31.16
CA VAL A 73 -8.28 1.69 -31.74
C VAL A 73 -8.63 2.21 -33.14
N ILE A 74 -9.31 1.40 -33.98
CA ILE A 74 -9.77 1.87 -35.31
C ILE A 74 -10.77 3.01 -35.14
N ALA A 75 -11.67 2.93 -34.16
CA ALA A 75 -12.63 4.00 -33.90
C ALA A 75 -11.93 5.31 -33.53
N PHE A 76 -10.94 5.24 -32.63
CA PHE A 76 -10.13 6.39 -32.26
C PHE A 76 -9.36 6.98 -33.46
N LEU A 77 -8.69 6.12 -34.27
CA LEU A 77 -7.94 6.57 -35.44
C LEU A 77 -8.85 7.23 -36.49
N THR A 78 -10.09 6.71 -36.65
CA THR A 78 -11.09 7.29 -37.53
C THR A 78 -11.51 8.68 -37.07
N HIS A 79 -11.78 8.83 -35.77
CA HIS A 79 -12.09 10.14 -35.17
C HIS A 79 -10.89 11.11 -35.27
N LEU A 80 -9.68 10.64 -35.03
CA LEU A 80 -8.47 11.44 -35.22
C LEU A 80 -8.31 11.91 -36.67
N ALA A 81 -8.69 11.08 -37.65
CA ALA A 81 -8.67 11.46 -39.06
C ALA A 81 -9.71 12.55 -39.39
N GLU A 82 -10.87 12.55 -38.72
CA GLU A 82 -11.85 13.66 -38.84
C GLU A 82 -11.24 15.02 -38.42
N ILE A 83 -10.35 15.00 -37.40
CA ILE A 83 -9.69 16.18 -36.85
C ILE A 83 -8.48 16.60 -37.70
N VAL A 84 -7.58 15.67 -37.98
CA VAL A 84 -6.31 15.93 -38.66
C VAL A 84 -6.48 16.16 -40.15
N GLY A 85 -7.39 15.43 -40.81
CA GLY A 85 -7.62 15.45 -42.23
C GLY A 85 -6.63 14.56 -43.01
N PRO A 86 -6.22 14.94 -44.24
CA PRO A 86 -5.48 14.03 -45.14
C PRO A 86 -4.15 13.49 -44.60
N ASP A 87 -3.50 14.20 -43.68
CA ASP A 87 -2.23 13.77 -43.09
C ASP A 87 -2.41 12.64 -42.08
N ALA A 88 -3.64 12.37 -41.63
CA ALA A 88 -3.95 11.24 -40.76
C ALA A 88 -3.59 9.87 -41.36
N ARG A 89 -3.43 9.78 -42.69
CA ARG A 89 -2.96 8.56 -43.37
C ARG A 89 -1.57 8.09 -42.92
N PHE A 90 -0.80 8.94 -42.26
CA PHE A 90 0.51 8.63 -41.73
C PHE A 90 0.48 8.15 -40.26
N VAL A 91 -0.63 8.27 -39.57
CA VAL A 91 -0.82 7.77 -38.21
C VAL A 91 -0.92 6.25 -38.21
N HIS A 92 -0.39 5.60 -37.19
CA HIS A 92 -0.44 4.14 -36.98
C HIS A 92 0.34 3.30 -38.01
N GLN A 93 1.29 3.89 -38.73
CA GLN A 93 2.05 3.16 -39.76
C GLN A 93 3.02 2.16 -39.15
N GLY A 94 2.86 0.88 -39.51
CA GLY A 94 3.70 -0.21 -39.02
C GLY A 94 3.39 -0.69 -37.59
N MET A 95 2.48 -0.03 -36.92
CA MET A 95 2.05 -0.35 -35.56
C MET A 95 0.92 -1.36 -35.52
N THR A 96 0.67 -1.93 -34.37
CA THR A 96 -0.51 -2.72 -34.05
C THR A 96 -1.28 -2.06 -32.89
N SER A 97 -2.57 -2.38 -32.74
CA SER A 97 -3.40 -1.82 -31.66
C SER A 97 -2.79 -2.02 -30.27
N SER A 98 -2.12 -3.15 -30.03
CA SER A 98 -1.48 -3.41 -28.73
C SER A 98 -0.28 -2.51 -28.44
N ASP A 99 0.41 -2.00 -29.45
CA ASP A 99 1.47 -0.99 -29.26
C ASP A 99 0.90 0.26 -28.56
N VAL A 100 -0.31 0.68 -28.94
CA VAL A 100 -0.99 1.81 -28.31
C VAL A 100 -1.62 1.44 -26.98
N LEU A 101 -2.31 0.28 -26.91
CA LEU A 101 -3.05 -0.13 -25.72
C LEU A 101 -2.12 -0.43 -24.54
N ASP A 102 -1.07 -1.22 -24.77
CA ASP A 102 -0.14 -1.62 -23.72
C ASP A 102 0.73 -0.46 -23.24
N THR A 103 1.24 0.34 -24.17
CA THR A 103 2.00 1.54 -23.83
C THR A 103 1.14 2.54 -23.05
N CYS A 104 -0.12 2.74 -23.44
CA CYS A 104 -1.07 3.57 -22.69
C CYS A 104 -1.31 3.02 -21.27
N PHE A 105 -1.54 1.73 -21.14
CA PHE A 105 -1.76 1.10 -19.84
C PHE A 105 -0.55 1.25 -18.92
N SER A 106 0.66 1.10 -19.47
CA SER A 106 1.91 1.35 -18.74
C SER A 106 2.03 2.80 -18.27
N VAL A 107 1.69 3.78 -19.12
CA VAL A 107 1.65 5.21 -18.73
C VAL A 107 0.65 5.44 -17.60
N GLN A 108 -0.55 4.88 -17.71
CA GLN A 108 -1.59 5.02 -16.67
C GLN A 108 -1.15 4.40 -15.34
N LEU A 109 -0.60 3.18 -15.35
CA LEU A 109 -0.10 2.51 -14.15
C LEU A 109 1.11 3.24 -13.53
N ALA A 110 2.01 3.78 -14.33
CA ALA A 110 3.13 4.59 -13.84
C ALA A 110 2.63 5.88 -13.16
N ARG A 111 1.72 6.61 -13.80
CA ARG A 111 1.10 7.83 -13.22
C ARG A 111 0.29 7.51 -11.96
N ALA A 112 -0.44 6.40 -11.94
CA ALA A 112 -1.15 5.93 -10.75
C ALA A 112 -0.17 5.61 -9.61
N SER A 113 0.97 5.00 -9.92
CA SER A 113 2.01 4.72 -8.93
C SER A 113 2.60 6.00 -8.33
N ASP A 114 2.75 7.07 -9.10
CA ASP A 114 3.24 8.36 -8.60
C ASP A 114 2.29 8.94 -7.54
N ILE A 115 0.98 8.82 -7.72
CA ILE A 115 -0.02 9.21 -6.71
C ILE A 115 0.07 8.29 -5.48
N LEU A 116 0.15 6.98 -5.68
CA LEU A 116 0.26 6.02 -4.57
C LEU A 116 1.55 6.21 -3.76
N LEU A 117 2.66 6.58 -4.40
CA LEU A 117 3.92 6.92 -3.72
C LEU A 117 3.77 8.18 -2.86
N ALA A 118 3.10 9.21 -3.37
CA ALA A 118 2.81 10.42 -2.60
C ALA A 118 1.90 10.12 -1.38
N ASP A 119 0.90 9.27 -1.54
CA ASP A 119 0.05 8.81 -0.43
C ASP A 119 0.86 8.00 0.61
N MET A 120 1.77 7.16 0.13
CA MET A 120 2.66 6.38 1.00
C MET A 120 3.59 7.29 1.80
N ASP A 121 4.16 8.33 1.17
CA ASP A 121 5.00 9.31 1.85
C ASP A 121 4.22 10.07 2.93
N ALA A 122 2.99 10.48 2.65
CA ALA A 122 2.11 11.11 3.63
C ALA A 122 1.79 10.19 4.82
N LEU A 123 1.55 8.89 4.57
CA LEU A 123 1.34 7.90 5.62
C LEU A 123 2.59 7.69 6.48
N LEU A 124 3.76 7.62 5.85
CA LEU A 124 5.04 7.48 6.56
C LEU A 124 5.31 8.69 7.46
N ASP A 125 5.06 9.91 6.98
CA ASP A 125 5.21 11.12 7.77
C ASP A 125 4.27 11.13 8.98
N ALA A 126 3.01 10.74 8.80
CA ALA A 126 2.05 10.61 9.88
C ALA A 126 2.49 9.58 10.92
N LEU A 127 2.92 8.39 10.49
CA LEU A 127 3.42 7.32 11.37
C LEU A 127 4.66 7.76 12.13
N LYS A 128 5.63 8.40 11.46
CA LYS A 128 6.86 8.92 12.09
C LYS A 128 6.52 9.93 13.17
N LYS A 129 5.71 10.93 12.86
CA LYS A 129 5.27 11.96 13.80
C LYS A 129 4.63 11.33 15.05
N ARG A 130 3.68 10.43 14.85
CA ARG A 130 2.97 9.78 15.97
C ARG A 130 3.86 8.82 16.75
N ALA A 131 4.81 8.13 16.09
CA ALA A 131 5.77 7.28 16.77
C ALA A 131 6.65 8.08 17.75
N PHE A 132 7.17 9.25 17.34
CA PHE A 132 7.93 10.12 18.22
C PHE A 132 7.10 10.74 19.34
N GLU A 133 5.86 11.15 19.06
CA GLU A 133 4.92 11.67 20.07
C GLU A 133 4.69 10.66 21.21
N HIS A 134 4.60 9.37 20.88
CA HIS A 134 4.33 8.29 21.82
C HIS A 134 5.53 7.40 22.12
N LYS A 135 6.75 7.91 21.89
CA LYS A 135 7.99 7.16 22.10
C LYS A 135 8.08 6.58 23.51
N GLU A 136 7.70 7.37 24.50
CA GLU A 136 7.76 7.02 25.93
C GLU A 136 6.39 6.60 26.51
N THR A 137 5.33 6.52 25.69
CA THR A 137 4.01 6.11 26.15
C THR A 137 3.98 4.60 26.37
N ILE A 138 4.10 4.18 27.64
CA ILE A 138 4.15 2.77 28.02
C ILE A 138 2.79 2.11 27.79
N THR A 139 2.80 0.92 27.22
CA THR A 139 1.64 0.06 27.04
C THR A 139 2.02 -1.41 27.24
N ILE A 140 1.04 -2.29 27.40
CA ILE A 140 1.29 -3.73 27.47
C ILE A 140 1.43 -4.35 26.08
N GLY A 141 2.53 -5.06 25.83
CA GLY A 141 2.69 -5.92 24.68
C GLY A 141 1.82 -7.19 24.85
N ARG A 142 1.15 -7.59 23.78
CA ARG A 142 0.31 -8.79 23.76
C ARG A 142 0.82 -9.77 22.72
N SER A 143 0.97 -11.04 23.09
CA SER A 143 1.12 -12.15 22.17
C SER A 143 -0.04 -13.14 22.40
N HIS A 144 -0.56 -13.75 21.34
CA HIS A 144 -1.76 -14.59 21.41
C HIS A 144 -3.01 -13.90 22.02
N GLY A 145 -3.03 -12.57 22.05
CA GLY A 145 -4.06 -11.77 22.72
C GLY A 145 -3.89 -11.67 24.24
N ILE A 146 -2.83 -12.23 24.81
CA ILE A 146 -2.53 -12.27 26.25
C ILE A 146 -1.43 -11.26 26.57
N HIS A 147 -1.48 -10.68 27.80
CA HIS A 147 -0.44 -9.80 28.29
C HIS A 147 0.91 -10.50 28.36
N ALA A 148 1.93 -9.90 27.74
CA ALA A 148 3.31 -10.38 27.77
C ALA A 148 4.18 -9.40 28.59
N GLU A 149 4.94 -8.55 27.93
CA GLU A 149 5.84 -7.60 28.58
C GLU A 149 5.50 -6.15 28.18
N PRO A 150 5.89 -5.18 29.02
CA PRO A 150 5.77 -3.75 28.66
C PRO A 150 6.51 -3.40 27.38
N THR A 151 5.93 -2.52 26.60
CA THR A 151 6.53 -1.86 25.42
C THR A 151 6.07 -0.41 25.40
N THR A 152 6.37 0.35 24.33
CA THR A 152 5.78 1.66 24.12
C THR A 152 4.86 1.69 22.91
N PHE A 153 3.86 2.58 22.93
CA PHE A 153 2.98 2.77 21.79
C PHE A 153 3.75 3.32 20.58
N GLY A 154 4.79 4.16 20.84
CA GLY A 154 5.69 4.62 19.79
C GLY A 154 6.45 3.49 19.07
N VAL A 155 6.88 2.45 19.80
CA VAL A 155 7.52 1.26 19.18
C VAL A 155 6.54 0.50 18.28
N LYS A 156 5.25 0.40 18.66
CA LYS A 156 4.21 -0.19 17.79
C LYS A 156 4.05 0.59 16.49
N LEU A 157 4.06 1.93 16.55
CA LEU A 157 3.96 2.79 15.36
C LEU A 157 5.27 2.77 14.54
N ALA A 158 6.42 2.71 15.17
CA ALA A 158 7.71 2.55 14.49
C ALA A 158 7.79 1.23 13.69
N GLN A 159 7.21 0.14 14.22
CA GLN A 159 7.10 -1.12 13.49
C GLN A 159 6.22 -0.97 12.24
N ALA A 160 5.08 -0.26 12.34
CA ALA A 160 4.23 0.04 11.20
C ALA A 160 4.97 0.91 10.16
N TYR A 161 5.67 1.95 10.60
CA TYR A 161 6.51 2.77 9.72
C TYR A 161 7.52 1.93 8.93
N ALA A 162 8.28 1.07 9.61
CA ALA A 162 9.27 0.21 8.95
C ALA A 162 8.64 -0.76 7.94
N GLU A 163 7.42 -1.24 8.18
CA GLU A 163 6.67 -2.08 7.25
C GLU A 163 6.22 -1.29 6.02
N PHE A 164 5.65 -0.10 6.20
CA PHE A 164 5.24 0.75 5.08
C PHE A 164 6.42 1.33 4.31
N SER A 165 7.59 1.56 4.93
CA SER A 165 8.82 1.89 4.21
C SER A 165 9.21 0.80 3.22
N ARG A 166 9.18 -0.47 3.64
CA ARG A 166 9.41 -1.60 2.73
C ARG A 166 8.33 -1.73 1.64
N CYS A 167 7.08 -1.37 1.96
CA CYS A 167 6.01 -1.30 0.96
C CYS A 167 6.28 -0.22 -0.08
N ARG A 168 6.76 0.94 0.36
CA ARG A 168 7.16 2.03 -0.54
C ARG A 168 8.28 1.60 -1.50
N ASP A 169 9.32 0.95 -1.00
CA ASP A 169 10.44 0.45 -1.83
C ASP A 169 9.94 -0.56 -2.88
N ARG A 170 9.03 -1.46 -2.49
CA ARG A 170 8.39 -2.39 -3.44
C ARG A 170 7.58 -1.67 -4.52
N LEU A 171 6.85 -0.61 -4.14
CA LEU A 171 6.06 0.17 -5.08
C LEU A 171 6.96 0.95 -6.05
N VAL A 172 8.09 1.49 -5.61
CA VAL A 172 9.09 2.13 -6.48
C VAL A 172 9.57 1.11 -7.53
N ASN A 173 9.97 -0.08 -7.10
CA ASN A 173 10.44 -1.13 -8.01
C ASN A 173 9.32 -1.57 -8.98
N ALA A 174 8.10 -1.74 -8.51
CA ALA A 174 6.96 -2.11 -9.35
C ALA A 174 6.62 -1.01 -10.37
N ARG A 175 6.73 0.26 -9.98
CA ARG A 175 6.58 1.41 -10.89
C ARG A 175 7.63 1.42 -11.99
N GLU A 176 8.88 1.15 -11.63
CA GLU A 176 9.98 1.09 -12.61
C GLU A 176 9.80 -0.05 -13.60
N GLU A 177 9.35 -1.20 -13.11
CA GLU A 177 9.13 -2.39 -13.92
C GLU A 177 7.94 -2.26 -14.87
N ILE A 178 6.84 -1.63 -14.41
CA ILE A 178 5.64 -1.45 -15.23
C ILE A 178 5.78 -0.30 -16.24
N ALA A 179 6.70 0.64 -16.03
CA ALA A 179 6.95 1.77 -16.94
C ALA A 179 7.66 1.30 -18.22
N THR A 180 6.99 0.48 -19.02
CA THR A 180 7.53 -0.19 -20.21
C THR A 180 6.74 0.18 -21.45
N CYS A 181 7.41 0.35 -22.59
CA CYS A 181 6.86 0.70 -23.90
C CYS A 181 7.12 -0.42 -24.89
N ALA A 182 6.13 -0.74 -25.73
CA ALA A 182 6.35 -1.61 -26.88
C ALA A 182 5.69 -0.99 -28.11
N ILE A 183 6.50 -0.66 -29.11
CA ILE A 183 6.08 -0.21 -30.44
C ILE A 183 6.81 -1.08 -31.46
N SER A 184 6.38 -2.33 -31.57
CA SER A 184 7.13 -3.39 -32.23
C SER A 184 6.35 -4.16 -33.29
N GLY A 185 5.09 -3.75 -33.55
CA GLY A 185 4.23 -4.34 -34.57
C GLY A 185 3.54 -5.62 -34.15
N ALA A 186 2.89 -6.29 -35.10
CA ALA A 186 1.90 -7.33 -34.87
C ALA A 186 2.38 -8.54 -34.03
N VAL A 187 3.66 -8.85 -34.00
CA VAL A 187 4.25 -9.98 -33.27
C VAL A 187 5.61 -9.64 -32.64
N GLY A 188 5.93 -8.35 -32.48
CA GLY A 188 7.15 -7.93 -31.78
C GLY A 188 8.46 -7.99 -32.60
N THR A 189 8.36 -8.14 -33.91
CA THR A 189 9.54 -8.35 -34.77
C THR A 189 10.03 -7.10 -35.50
N PHE A 190 9.40 -5.94 -35.29
CA PHE A 190 9.70 -4.69 -35.99
C PHE A 190 9.65 -4.79 -37.52
N ALA A 191 8.89 -5.72 -38.08
CA ALA A 191 8.89 -6.00 -39.53
C ALA A 191 8.54 -4.78 -40.39
N ASN A 192 7.68 -3.88 -39.91
CA ASN A 192 7.18 -2.74 -40.63
C ASN A 192 7.41 -1.39 -39.93
N ILE A 193 8.20 -1.37 -38.86
CA ILE A 193 8.54 -0.17 -38.09
C ILE A 193 9.98 -0.26 -37.59
N ASP A 194 10.69 0.86 -37.59
CA ASP A 194 12.05 0.88 -37.09
C ASP A 194 12.10 0.89 -35.57
N PRO A 195 12.97 0.12 -34.89
CA PRO A 195 13.08 0.10 -33.42
C PRO A 195 13.33 1.47 -32.79
N THR A 196 13.97 2.39 -33.52
CA THR A 196 14.20 3.76 -33.01
C THR A 196 12.89 4.54 -32.77
N VAL A 197 11.78 4.12 -33.39
CA VAL A 197 10.46 4.69 -33.11
C VAL A 197 10.02 4.34 -31.70
N GLU A 198 10.21 3.07 -31.27
CA GLU A 198 9.92 2.64 -29.91
C GLU A 198 10.77 3.39 -28.87
N GLU A 199 12.07 3.52 -29.12
CA GLU A 199 12.99 4.29 -28.25
C GLU A 199 12.51 5.73 -28.09
N HIS A 200 12.12 6.38 -29.21
CA HIS A 200 11.65 7.77 -29.19
C HIS A 200 10.32 7.93 -28.42
N VAL A 201 9.37 7.03 -28.61
CA VAL A 201 8.09 7.05 -27.90
C VAL A 201 8.32 6.79 -26.40
N ALA A 202 9.17 5.82 -26.07
CA ALA A 202 9.51 5.49 -24.68
C ALA A 202 10.12 6.70 -23.95
N ASP A 203 11.13 7.34 -24.54
CA ASP A 203 11.78 8.53 -23.99
C ASP A 203 10.78 9.67 -23.77
N ALA A 204 9.93 9.93 -24.76
CA ALA A 204 8.94 11.01 -24.70
C ALA A 204 7.89 10.81 -23.61
N LEU A 205 7.55 9.56 -23.29
CA LEU A 205 6.54 9.21 -22.28
C LEU A 205 7.14 8.82 -20.92
N GLY A 206 8.46 8.85 -20.76
CA GLY A 206 9.17 8.48 -19.54
C GLY A 206 9.10 6.98 -19.25
N LEU A 207 9.09 6.15 -20.29
CA LEU A 207 9.05 4.70 -20.25
C LEU A 207 10.40 4.09 -20.70
N LYS A 208 10.54 2.78 -20.56
CA LYS A 208 11.68 2.01 -21.10
C LYS A 208 11.18 1.08 -22.22
N PRO A 209 11.92 0.93 -23.32
CA PRO A 209 11.58 -0.06 -24.33
C PRO A 209 11.54 -1.47 -23.73
N GLU A 210 10.57 -2.28 -24.14
CA GLU A 210 10.52 -3.70 -23.81
C GLU A 210 11.61 -4.44 -24.58
N PRO A 211 12.54 -5.15 -23.92
CA PRO A 211 13.61 -5.86 -24.61
C PRO A 211 13.12 -6.87 -25.64
N VAL A 212 12.03 -7.57 -25.35
CA VAL A 212 11.39 -8.55 -26.23
C VAL A 212 9.89 -8.60 -25.93
N SER A 213 9.08 -8.10 -26.83
CA SER A 213 7.62 -8.26 -26.79
C SER A 213 7.18 -9.36 -27.77
N THR A 214 5.93 -9.80 -27.61
CA THR A 214 5.17 -10.49 -28.66
C THR A 214 4.28 -9.45 -29.36
N GLN A 215 2.99 -9.69 -29.54
CA GLN A 215 2.05 -8.62 -29.86
C GLN A 215 1.78 -7.72 -28.63
N VAL A 216 2.12 -8.19 -27.44
CA VAL A 216 1.89 -7.52 -26.15
C VAL A 216 3.16 -7.51 -25.29
N ILE A 217 3.24 -6.57 -24.38
CA ILE A 217 4.22 -6.60 -23.29
C ILE A 217 3.96 -7.86 -22.42
N PRO A 218 5.00 -8.59 -21.96
CA PRO A 218 4.82 -9.74 -21.07
C PRO A 218 4.04 -9.38 -19.78
N ARG A 219 3.04 -10.19 -19.43
CA ARG A 219 2.11 -9.93 -18.32
C ARG A 219 2.65 -10.27 -16.94
N ASP A 220 3.79 -10.88 -16.82
CA ASP A 220 4.49 -11.06 -15.54
C ASP A 220 4.78 -9.72 -14.85
N ARG A 221 5.10 -8.66 -15.61
CA ARG A 221 5.26 -7.28 -15.10
C ARG A 221 3.97 -6.78 -14.43
N HIS A 222 2.84 -6.97 -15.11
CA HIS A 222 1.52 -6.59 -14.58
C HIS A 222 1.15 -7.42 -13.35
N ALA A 223 1.40 -8.74 -13.40
CA ALA A 223 1.16 -9.64 -12.27
C ALA A 223 1.96 -9.21 -11.03
N MET A 224 3.25 -8.87 -11.17
CA MET A 224 4.08 -8.36 -10.09
C MET A 224 3.57 -7.01 -9.57
N TYR A 225 3.15 -6.11 -10.45
CA TYR A 225 2.57 -4.82 -10.07
C TYR A 225 1.34 -5.01 -9.16
N PHE A 226 0.34 -5.76 -9.60
CA PHE A 226 -0.87 -5.99 -8.81
C PHE A 226 -0.62 -6.83 -7.55
N ALA A 227 0.34 -7.76 -7.56
CA ALA A 227 0.78 -8.46 -6.36
C ALA A 227 1.39 -7.49 -5.33
N THR A 228 2.18 -6.52 -5.78
CA THR A 228 2.72 -5.45 -4.92
C THR A 228 1.61 -4.62 -4.28
N LEU A 229 0.60 -4.20 -5.05
CA LEU A 229 -0.57 -3.50 -4.49
C LEU A 229 -1.29 -4.38 -3.44
N GLY A 230 -1.39 -5.68 -3.67
CA GLY A 230 -1.97 -6.65 -2.74
C GLY A 230 -1.19 -6.75 -1.42
N VAL A 231 0.15 -6.71 -1.48
CA VAL A 231 1.00 -6.68 -0.27
C VAL A 231 0.81 -5.39 0.51
N ILE A 232 0.77 -4.25 -0.16
CA ILE A 232 0.50 -2.94 0.47
C ILE A 232 -0.87 -2.96 1.17
N ALA A 233 -1.89 -3.43 0.50
CA ALA A 233 -3.24 -3.56 1.05
C ALA A 233 -3.27 -4.48 2.28
N SER A 234 -2.47 -5.54 2.31
CA SER A 234 -2.34 -6.44 3.47
C SER A 234 -1.72 -5.72 4.67
N SER A 235 -0.76 -4.83 4.45
CA SER A 235 -0.19 -3.97 5.50
C SER A 235 -1.21 -2.94 6.00
N VAL A 236 -2.03 -2.38 5.13
CA VAL A 236 -3.17 -1.51 5.51
C VAL A 236 -4.13 -2.27 6.42
N GLU A 237 -4.53 -3.49 6.04
CA GLU A 237 -5.43 -4.32 6.86
C GLU A 237 -4.83 -4.67 8.21
N ARG A 238 -3.54 -5.03 8.26
CA ARG A 238 -2.84 -5.36 9.51
C ARG A 238 -2.90 -4.19 10.50
N LEU A 239 -2.54 -2.98 10.07
CA LEU A 239 -2.55 -1.81 10.95
C LEU A 239 -3.98 -1.40 11.34
N ALA A 240 -4.92 -1.45 10.42
CA ALA A 240 -6.33 -1.20 10.70
C ALA A 240 -6.89 -2.20 11.72
N THR A 241 -6.52 -3.47 11.62
CA THR A 241 -6.93 -4.53 12.56
C THR A 241 -6.33 -4.29 13.95
N GLU A 242 -5.06 -3.87 14.05
CA GLU A 242 -4.45 -3.52 15.33
C GLU A 242 -5.21 -2.37 16.01
N ILE A 243 -5.52 -1.29 15.28
CA ILE A 243 -6.29 -0.16 15.81
C ILE A 243 -7.67 -0.62 16.31
N ARG A 244 -8.36 -1.46 15.54
CA ARG A 244 -9.67 -2.02 15.95
C ARG A 244 -9.58 -2.86 17.23
N HIS A 245 -8.51 -3.66 17.37
CA HIS A 245 -8.29 -4.41 18.61
C HIS A 245 -8.04 -3.51 19.81
N LEU A 246 -7.29 -2.42 19.63
CA LEU A 246 -7.01 -1.47 20.69
C LEU A 246 -8.22 -0.58 21.04
N GLN A 247 -9.20 -0.44 20.15
CA GLN A 247 -10.44 0.32 20.39
C GLN A 247 -11.55 -0.50 21.03
N ARG A 248 -11.41 -1.82 21.17
CA ARG A 248 -12.44 -2.65 21.83
C ARG A 248 -12.74 -2.15 23.24
N THR A 249 -13.99 -2.26 23.65
CA THR A 249 -14.48 -1.79 24.96
C THR A 249 -13.61 -2.26 26.14
N GLU A 250 -13.16 -3.52 26.10
CA GLU A 250 -12.36 -4.14 27.16
C GLU A 250 -10.88 -3.71 27.14
N VAL A 251 -10.46 -3.03 26.09
CA VAL A 251 -9.07 -2.54 25.87
C VAL A 251 -9.01 -1.03 25.93
N LEU A 252 -9.68 -0.35 25.05
CA LEU A 252 -9.85 1.11 24.92
C LEU A 252 -8.53 1.89 25.15
N GLU A 253 -7.48 1.47 24.47
CA GLU A 253 -6.16 2.15 24.51
C GLU A 253 -6.02 3.20 23.44
N VAL A 254 -6.78 3.08 22.33
CA VAL A 254 -6.92 4.10 21.28
C VAL A 254 -8.35 4.18 20.79
N GLU A 255 -8.67 5.25 20.06
CA GLU A 255 -9.98 5.45 19.43
C GLU A 255 -9.81 6.23 18.13
N GLU A 256 -10.55 5.84 17.06
CA GLU A 256 -10.71 6.70 15.89
C GLU A 256 -11.29 8.05 16.30
N TYR A 257 -10.78 9.13 15.69
CA TYR A 257 -11.30 10.46 15.97
C TYR A 257 -12.78 10.56 15.59
N PHE A 258 -13.59 10.98 16.54
CA PHE A 258 -15.01 11.16 16.37
C PHE A 258 -15.34 12.65 16.24
N SER A 259 -15.75 13.08 15.05
CA SER A 259 -15.99 14.50 14.74
C SER A 259 -17.22 15.04 15.46
N PRO A 260 -17.22 16.34 15.84
CA PRO A 260 -18.44 16.98 16.34
C PRO A 260 -19.61 16.79 15.36
N GLY A 261 -20.75 16.34 15.87
CA GLY A 261 -21.95 16.07 15.06
C GLY A 261 -21.99 14.72 14.34
N GLN A 262 -20.91 13.94 14.34
CA GLN A 262 -20.90 12.60 13.81
C GLN A 262 -21.86 11.69 14.60
N LYS A 263 -22.52 10.76 13.91
CA LYS A 263 -23.36 9.72 14.51
C LYS A 263 -22.66 8.38 14.45
N GLY A 264 -22.40 7.77 15.61
CA GLY A 264 -21.68 6.48 15.68
C GLY A 264 -22.61 5.27 15.55
N SER A 265 -23.88 5.43 15.85
CA SER A 265 -24.89 4.36 15.82
C SER A 265 -26.27 4.94 15.62
N SER A 266 -27.12 4.25 14.88
CA SER A 266 -28.53 4.61 14.71
C SER A 266 -29.39 4.31 15.95
N ALA A 267 -28.94 3.37 16.78
CA ALA A 267 -29.68 2.90 17.95
C ALA A 267 -29.13 3.39 19.29
N MET A 268 -27.80 3.51 19.42
CA MET A 268 -27.13 3.87 20.67
C MET A 268 -26.27 5.13 20.46
N PRO A 269 -26.72 6.31 20.93
CA PRO A 269 -26.04 7.60 20.64
C PRO A 269 -24.60 7.72 21.15
N HIS A 270 -24.24 6.97 22.19
CA HIS A 270 -22.90 6.96 22.79
C HIS A 270 -21.92 6.00 22.10
N LYS A 271 -22.39 5.12 21.21
CA LYS A 271 -21.57 4.05 20.61
C LYS A 271 -20.69 4.62 19.49
N ARG A 272 -19.38 4.54 19.64
CA ARG A 272 -18.39 4.98 18.69
C ARG A 272 -17.72 3.78 18.03
N ASN A 273 -18.19 3.45 16.83
CA ASN A 273 -17.68 2.30 16.08
C ASN A 273 -16.41 2.68 15.30
N PRO A 274 -15.43 1.77 15.17
CA PRO A 274 -14.22 1.98 14.36
C PRO A 274 -14.52 1.80 12.86
N VAL A 275 -15.42 2.62 12.32
CA VAL A 275 -15.99 2.46 10.97
C VAL A 275 -14.94 2.67 9.87
N LEU A 276 -13.96 3.57 10.11
CA LEU A 276 -12.93 3.86 9.11
C LEU A 276 -11.99 2.67 8.95
N THR A 277 -11.51 2.09 10.04
CA THR A 277 -10.62 0.92 10.00
C THR A 277 -11.36 -0.36 9.61
N GLU A 278 -12.65 -0.51 9.95
CA GLU A 278 -13.50 -1.59 9.40
C GLU A 278 -13.60 -1.49 7.88
N ASN A 279 -13.85 -0.31 7.35
CA ASN A 279 -13.89 -0.08 5.91
C ASN A 279 -12.53 -0.39 5.25
N LEU A 280 -11.41 0.03 5.85
CA LEU A 280 -10.07 -0.29 5.35
C LEU A 280 -9.81 -1.79 5.24
N THR A 281 -10.24 -2.58 6.24
CA THR A 281 -10.10 -4.05 6.16
C THR A 281 -10.93 -4.65 5.03
N GLY A 282 -12.10 -4.09 4.72
CA GLY A 282 -12.91 -4.50 3.57
C GLY A 282 -12.27 -4.14 2.24
N LEU A 283 -11.80 -2.90 2.07
CA LEU A 283 -11.14 -2.43 0.85
C LEU A 283 -9.85 -3.21 0.55
N ALA A 284 -9.08 -3.55 1.58
CA ALA A 284 -7.86 -4.35 1.41
C ALA A 284 -8.13 -5.74 0.80
N ARG A 285 -9.26 -6.37 1.13
CA ARG A 285 -9.67 -7.64 0.51
C ARG A 285 -9.88 -7.50 -0.98
N MET A 286 -10.51 -6.39 -1.41
CA MET A 286 -10.74 -6.11 -2.84
C MET A 286 -9.41 -5.91 -3.58
N VAL A 287 -8.51 -5.07 -3.05
CA VAL A 287 -7.21 -4.84 -3.71
C VAL A 287 -6.42 -6.15 -3.87
N ARG A 288 -6.38 -7.01 -2.84
CA ARG A 288 -5.73 -8.32 -2.94
C ARG A 288 -6.36 -9.22 -4.00
N SER A 289 -7.68 -9.16 -4.17
CA SER A 289 -8.38 -10.02 -5.15
C SER A 289 -7.99 -9.71 -6.59
N PHE A 290 -7.56 -8.48 -6.88
CA PHE A 290 -7.14 -8.07 -8.23
C PHE A 290 -5.77 -8.62 -8.65
N ALA A 291 -4.96 -9.11 -7.72
CA ALA A 291 -3.70 -9.77 -8.05
C ALA A 291 -3.90 -11.15 -8.72
N MET A 292 -4.97 -11.86 -8.36
CA MET A 292 -5.22 -13.20 -8.91
C MET A 292 -5.48 -13.17 -10.42
N PRO A 293 -6.46 -12.42 -10.95
CA PRO A 293 -6.68 -12.36 -12.38
C PRO A 293 -5.49 -11.75 -13.15
N ALA A 294 -4.69 -10.88 -12.54
CA ALA A 294 -3.46 -10.39 -13.15
C ALA A 294 -2.41 -11.52 -13.31
N MET A 295 -2.30 -12.43 -12.35
CA MET A 295 -1.44 -13.61 -12.46
C MET A 295 -1.94 -14.59 -13.53
N GLU A 296 -3.24 -14.75 -13.67
CA GLU A 296 -3.84 -15.60 -14.71
C GLU A 296 -3.59 -15.06 -16.11
N ASN A 297 -3.45 -13.74 -16.27
CA ASN A 297 -3.12 -13.11 -17.56
C ASN A 297 -1.69 -13.39 -18.05
N VAL A 298 -0.80 -13.96 -17.24
CA VAL A 298 0.57 -14.35 -17.67
C VAL A 298 0.50 -15.41 -18.76
N ALA A 299 -0.44 -16.33 -18.66
CA ALA A 299 -0.61 -17.43 -19.58
C ALA A 299 -1.53 -17.07 -20.76
N LEU A 300 -1.01 -16.34 -21.74
CA LEU A 300 -1.70 -16.05 -23.00
C LEU A 300 -1.33 -17.09 -24.07
N TRP A 301 -2.19 -17.25 -25.08
CA TRP A 301 -1.94 -18.14 -26.19
C TRP A 301 -0.98 -17.51 -27.19
N HIS A 302 0.11 -18.22 -27.51
CA HIS A 302 1.09 -17.82 -28.51
C HIS A 302 1.61 -16.38 -28.29
N GLU A 303 1.59 -15.56 -29.32
CA GLU A 303 1.99 -14.15 -29.24
C GLU A 303 0.93 -13.26 -28.58
N ARG A 304 -0.35 -13.67 -28.53
CA ARG A 304 -1.44 -13.04 -27.79
C ARG A 304 -2.78 -13.76 -28.04
N ASP A 305 -3.61 -13.87 -27.02
CA ASP A 305 -5.07 -13.83 -27.14
C ASP A 305 -5.61 -12.60 -26.41
N ILE A 306 -6.93 -12.29 -26.53
CA ILE A 306 -7.50 -11.05 -25.99
C ILE A 306 -8.11 -11.21 -24.57
N SER A 307 -7.94 -12.35 -23.93
CA SER A 307 -8.55 -12.63 -22.61
C SER A 307 -8.12 -11.64 -21.53
N HIS A 308 -6.87 -11.18 -21.57
CA HIS A 308 -6.33 -10.20 -20.62
C HIS A 308 -7.05 -8.84 -20.66
N SER A 309 -7.54 -8.44 -21.81
CA SER A 309 -8.07 -7.08 -22.04
C SER A 309 -9.29 -6.76 -21.16
N SER A 310 -10.25 -7.68 -21.05
CA SER A 310 -11.42 -7.48 -20.19
C SER A 310 -11.06 -7.44 -18.71
N VAL A 311 -10.06 -8.19 -18.29
CA VAL A 311 -9.55 -8.20 -16.92
C VAL A 311 -8.87 -6.85 -16.60
N GLU A 312 -7.96 -6.39 -17.45
CA GLU A 312 -7.16 -5.19 -17.22
C GLU A 312 -7.99 -3.91 -17.19
N ARG A 313 -9.06 -3.84 -17.98
CA ARG A 313 -10.05 -2.74 -17.96
C ARG A 313 -10.73 -2.58 -16.59
N MET A 314 -10.80 -3.64 -15.79
CA MET A 314 -11.35 -3.62 -14.43
C MET A 314 -10.26 -3.44 -13.39
N ILE A 315 -9.23 -4.29 -13.40
CA ILE A 315 -8.26 -4.32 -12.29
C ILE A 315 -7.36 -3.08 -12.26
N GLY A 316 -7.02 -2.48 -13.40
CA GLY A 316 -6.21 -1.26 -13.46
C GLY A 316 -6.83 -0.13 -12.65
N PRO A 317 -7.98 0.39 -13.05
CA PRO A 317 -8.66 1.45 -12.30
C PRO A 317 -9.09 1.01 -10.90
N ASP A 318 -9.72 -0.15 -10.75
CA ASP A 318 -10.32 -0.51 -9.47
C ASP A 318 -9.28 -0.78 -8.37
N ALA A 319 -8.14 -1.38 -8.69
CA ALA A 319 -7.07 -1.61 -7.71
C ALA A 319 -6.41 -0.30 -7.27
N THR A 320 -6.05 0.56 -8.22
CA THR A 320 -5.31 1.80 -7.93
C THR A 320 -6.19 2.84 -7.24
N ILE A 321 -7.43 3.03 -7.69
CA ILE A 321 -8.40 3.95 -7.08
C ILE A 321 -8.74 3.50 -5.64
N THR A 322 -8.95 2.19 -5.44
CA THR A 322 -9.27 1.66 -4.11
C THR A 322 -8.12 1.80 -3.15
N LEU A 323 -6.87 1.53 -3.60
CA LEU A 323 -5.70 1.65 -2.76
C LEU A 323 -5.35 3.10 -2.43
N ASP A 324 -5.44 4.02 -3.39
CA ASP A 324 -5.28 5.46 -3.21
C ASP A 324 -6.22 5.98 -2.11
N PHE A 325 -7.50 5.65 -2.21
CA PHE A 325 -8.48 6.01 -1.19
C PHE A 325 -8.16 5.40 0.18
N ALA A 326 -7.72 4.13 0.21
CA ALA A 326 -7.39 3.45 1.45
C ALA A 326 -6.16 4.06 2.14
N LEU A 327 -5.10 4.38 1.41
CA LEU A 327 -3.89 5.01 1.96
C LEU A 327 -4.20 6.40 2.52
N ALA A 328 -4.93 7.24 1.79
CA ALA A 328 -5.34 8.56 2.26
C ALA A 328 -6.23 8.48 3.51
N ARG A 329 -7.16 7.51 3.56
CA ARG A 329 -7.99 7.28 4.75
C ARG A 329 -7.17 6.81 5.95
N LEU A 330 -6.24 5.87 5.75
CA LEU A 330 -5.38 5.38 6.82
C LEU A 330 -4.50 6.51 7.39
N THR A 331 -3.94 7.35 6.52
CA THR A 331 -3.19 8.56 6.91
C THR A 331 -4.02 9.43 7.85
N GLY A 332 -5.24 9.76 7.45
CA GLY A 332 -6.13 10.58 8.29
C GLY A 332 -6.53 9.91 9.62
N VAL A 333 -6.65 8.58 9.65
CA VAL A 333 -6.87 7.83 10.89
C VAL A 333 -5.66 7.96 11.82
N ILE A 334 -4.44 7.75 11.31
CA ILE A 334 -3.20 7.83 12.11
C ILE A 334 -2.98 9.25 12.65
N GLU A 335 -3.14 10.27 11.80
CA GLU A 335 -2.96 11.68 12.20
C GLU A 335 -3.87 12.09 13.36
N LYS A 336 -5.11 11.61 13.35
CA LYS A 336 -6.17 12.01 14.28
C LYS A 336 -6.44 10.97 15.38
N LEU A 337 -5.68 9.88 15.43
CA LEU A 337 -5.88 8.80 16.38
C LEU A 337 -5.83 9.35 17.82
N VAL A 338 -6.91 9.12 18.57
CA VAL A 338 -6.96 9.43 20.00
C VAL A 338 -6.26 8.31 20.75
N VAL A 339 -5.34 8.67 21.62
CA VAL A 339 -4.57 7.72 22.44
C VAL A 339 -4.89 7.95 23.91
N TYR A 340 -5.08 6.87 24.67
CA TYR A 340 -5.43 6.89 26.09
C TYR A 340 -4.31 6.28 26.96
N PRO A 341 -3.26 7.03 27.32
CA PRO A 341 -2.14 6.51 28.12
C PRO A 341 -2.57 5.96 29.47
N ASP A 342 -3.56 6.57 30.11
CA ASP A 342 -4.07 6.10 31.42
C ASP A 342 -4.74 4.72 31.31
N ASN A 343 -5.46 4.48 30.21
CA ASN A 343 -6.05 3.15 29.96
C ASN A 343 -4.96 2.12 29.65
N MET A 344 -3.91 2.51 28.92
CA MET A 344 -2.74 1.65 28.68
C MET A 344 -2.09 1.22 29.99
N MET A 345 -1.89 2.15 30.93
CA MET A 345 -1.35 1.85 32.25
C MET A 345 -2.29 1.00 33.10
N THR A 346 -3.60 1.27 33.05
CA THR A 346 -4.61 0.47 33.72
C THR A 346 -4.60 -0.98 33.25
N ASN A 347 -4.55 -1.18 31.93
CA ASN A 347 -4.46 -2.52 31.33
C ASN A 347 -3.14 -3.21 31.69
N LEU A 348 -2.01 -2.51 31.64
CA LEU A 348 -0.72 -3.06 32.02
C LEU A 348 -0.73 -3.58 33.47
N ASN A 349 -1.35 -2.84 34.39
CA ASN A 349 -1.44 -3.17 35.80
C ASN A 349 -2.55 -4.16 36.15
N LYS A 350 -3.35 -4.62 35.20
CA LYS A 350 -4.50 -5.50 35.41
C LYS A 350 -4.15 -6.77 36.22
N PHE A 351 -2.97 -7.32 35.99
CA PHE A 351 -2.46 -8.50 36.68
C PHE A 351 -1.35 -8.15 37.69
N ARG A 352 -1.40 -6.95 38.30
CA ARG A 352 -0.68 -6.55 39.49
C ARG A 352 0.78 -7.05 39.54
N GLY A 353 1.55 -6.72 38.51
CA GLY A 353 2.98 -6.97 38.45
C GLY A 353 3.41 -8.27 37.75
N LEU A 354 2.50 -9.15 37.28
CA LEU A 354 2.88 -10.38 36.56
C LEU A 354 3.74 -10.13 35.31
N VAL A 355 3.68 -8.95 34.72
CA VAL A 355 4.52 -8.54 33.59
C VAL A 355 6.02 -8.57 33.91
N HIS A 356 6.41 -8.59 35.20
CA HIS A 356 7.78 -8.67 35.66
C HIS A 356 8.26 -10.11 35.96
N SER A 357 7.42 -11.13 35.77
CA SER A 357 7.69 -12.52 36.18
C SER A 357 8.98 -13.09 35.57
N GLN A 358 9.26 -12.82 34.27
CA GLN A 358 10.51 -13.24 33.63
C GLN A 358 11.73 -12.58 34.27
N ARG A 359 11.62 -11.30 34.62
CA ARG A 359 12.69 -10.54 35.23
C ARG A 359 13.09 -11.10 36.60
N VAL A 360 12.08 -11.50 37.39
CA VAL A 360 12.28 -12.19 38.68
C VAL A 360 12.91 -13.57 38.48
N LEU A 361 12.43 -14.34 37.50
CA LEU A 361 12.99 -15.66 37.17
C LEU A 361 14.49 -15.55 36.81
N LEU A 362 14.85 -14.59 35.98
CA LEU A 362 16.25 -14.35 35.60
C LEU A 362 17.10 -13.92 36.81
N ALA A 363 16.57 -13.07 37.68
CA ALA A 363 17.29 -12.65 38.91
C ALA A 363 17.56 -13.85 39.83
N LEU A 364 16.59 -14.75 40.03
CA LEU A 364 16.78 -15.97 40.82
C LEU A 364 17.88 -16.88 40.24
N THR A 365 17.87 -17.08 38.92
CA THR A 365 18.87 -17.90 38.26
C THR A 365 20.28 -17.28 38.39
N GLN A 366 20.39 -15.95 38.25
CA GLN A 366 21.64 -15.21 38.46
C GLN A 366 22.15 -15.27 39.89
N ALA A 367 21.23 -15.41 40.86
CA ALA A 367 21.56 -15.63 42.27
C ALA A 367 21.93 -17.10 42.61
N GLY A 368 22.01 -17.99 41.62
CA GLY A 368 22.45 -19.37 41.77
C GLY A 368 21.34 -20.40 41.98
N VAL A 369 20.05 -19.99 41.88
CA VAL A 369 18.91 -20.93 41.93
C VAL A 369 18.84 -21.67 40.59
N SER A 370 18.55 -22.99 40.65
CA SER A 370 18.35 -23.77 39.43
C SER A 370 17.20 -23.20 38.58
N ARG A 371 17.26 -23.39 37.25
CA ARG A 371 16.18 -22.92 36.37
C ARG A 371 14.83 -23.50 36.73
N GLU A 372 14.81 -24.76 37.07
CA GLU A 372 13.59 -25.50 37.46
C GLU A 372 13.01 -24.96 38.77
N ASP A 373 13.87 -24.71 39.76
CA ASP A 373 13.42 -24.15 41.06
C ASP A 373 13.02 -22.67 40.88
N ALA A 374 13.77 -21.88 40.12
CA ALA A 374 13.40 -20.50 39.84
C ALA A 374 12.00 -20.45 39.16
N TYR A 375 11.78 -21.30 38.16
CA TYR A 375 10.47 -21.41 37.50
C TYR A 375 9.37 -21.78 38.48
N ARG A 376 9.59 -22.80 39.33
CA ARG A 376 8.64 -23.24 40.36
C ARG A 376 8.31 -22.11 41.34
N LEU A 377 9.32 -21.40 41.82
CA LEU A 377 9.15 -20.28 42.76
C LEU A 377 8.32 -19.12 42.14
N VAL A 378 8.66 -18.73 40.92
CA VAL A 378 7.91 -17.68 40.23
C VAL A 378 6.52 -18.10 39.91
N GLN A 379 6.30 -19.33 39.40
CA GLN A 379 4.98 -19.84 39.04
C GLN A 379 4.04 -19.94 40.23
N ARG A 380 4.47 -20.49 41.38
CA ARG A 380 3.60 -20.64 42.56
C ARG A 380 3.09 -19.28 43.06
N ASN A 381 3.91 -18.23 43.02
CA ASN A 381 3.51 -16.89 43.43
C ASN A 381 2.66 -16.21 42.36
N ALA A 382 3.01 -16.38 41.08
CA ALA A 382 2.21 -15.87 39.96
C ALA A 382 0.79 -16.45 39.91
N MET A 383 0.62 -17.75 40.26
CA MET A 383 -0.71 -18.39 40.29
C MET A 383 -1.60 -17.85 41.39
N LYS A 384 -1.07 -17.38 42.52
CA LYS A 384 -1.86 -16.68 43.54
C LYS A 384 -2.38 -15.33 43.01
N VAL A 385 -1.57 -14.60 42.25
CA VAL A 385 -2.02 -13.37 41.59
C VAL A 385 -3.15 -13.67 40.60
N TRP A 386 -2.94 -14.69 39.75
CA TRP A 386 -3.92 -15.07 38.74
C TRP A 386 -5.26 -15.55 39.30
N ASN A 387 -5.20 -16.42 40.34
CA ASN A 387 -6.40 -17.05 40.87
C ASN A 387 -7.09 -16.21 41.97
N GLU A 388 -6.32 -15.47 42.75
CA GLU A 388 -6.79 -14.82 43.98
C GLU A 388 -6.75 -13.29 43.91
N GLY A 389 -6.21 -12.72 42.79
CA GLY A 389 -6.10 -11.28 42.59
C GLY A 389 -5.11 -10.57 43.53
N LYS A 390 -4.11 -11.31 44.03
CA LYS A 390 -3.07 -10.76 44.91
C LYS A 390 -2.06 -9.91 44.14
N ASP A 391 -1.19 -9.18 44.86
CA ASP A 391 -0.09 -8.45 44.30
C ASP A 391 1.15 -9.34 44.15
N PHE A 392 1.81 -9.31 42.97
CA PHE A 392 2.90 -10.23 42.69
C PHE A 392 4.17 -9.91 43.52
N LEU A 393 4.47 -8.64 43.72
CA LEU A 393 5.63 -8.23 44.53
C LEU A 393 5.41 -8.65 46.00
N GLU A 394 4.24 -8.40 46.56
CA GLU A 394 3.90 -8.76 47.94
C GLU A 394 3.95 -10.29 48.16
N GLU A 395 3.47 -11.09 47.18
CA GLU A 395 3.59 -12.55 47.27
C GLU A 395 5.03 -13.03 47.21
N LEU A 396 5.90 -12.39 46.42
CA LEU A 396 7.33 -12.70 46.34
C LEU A 396 8.05 -12.31 47.64
N LEU A 397 7.73 -11.16 48.23
CA LEU A 397 8.29 -10.68 49.51
C LEU A 397 7.83 -11.56 50.70
N GLY A 398 6.68 -12.16 50.59
CA GLY A 398 6.17 -13.13 51.59
C GLY A 398 6.73 -14.55 51.46
N ASP A 399 7.49 -14.84 50.39
CA ASP A 399 7.99 -16.18 50.11
C ASP A 399 9.43 -16.36 50.63
N ALA A 400 9.58 -17.17 51.69
CA ALA A 400 10.87 -17.37 52.37
C ALA A 400 11.98 -17.93 51.43
N GLU A 401 11.64 -18.80 50.47
CA GLU A 401 12.63 -19.36 49.54
C GLU A 401 13.10 -18.29 48.51
N VAL A 402 12.18 -17.42 48.05
CA VAL A 402 12.54 -16.29 47.22
C VAL A 402 13.41 -15.28 47.96
N CYS A 403 13.01 -14.93 49.19
CA CYS A 403 13.77 -13.98 50.04
C CYS A 403 15.11 -14.52 50.50
N ALA A 404 15.31 -15.84 50.57
CA ALA A 404 16.62 -16.45 50.84
C ALA A 404 17.62 -16.22 49.66
N ALA A 405 17.11 -16.09 48.42
CA ALA A 405 17.93 -15.89 47.22
C ALA A 405 18.09 -14.43 46.83
N LEU A 406 17.05 -13.60 47.02
CA LEU A 406 17.01 -12.20 46.59
C LEU A 406 16.60 -11.30 47.78
N SER A 407 17.31 -10.19 47.97
CA SER A 407 16.94 -9.16 48.93
C SER A 407 15.67 -8.44 48.53
N GLU A 408 14.97 -7.82 49.48
CA GLU A 408 13.76 -6.99 49.22
C GLU A 408 14.10 -5.86 48.20
N ASP A 409 15.21 -5.15 48.39
CA ASP A 409 15.60 -4.07 47.47
C ASP A 409 15.83 -4.59 46.05
N THR A 410 16.43 -5.77 45.90
CA THR A 410 16.60 -6.43 44.60
C THR A 410 15.28 -6.79 43.98
N LEU A 411 14.33 -7.33 44.74
CA LEU A 411 13.01 -7.67 44.26
C LEU A 411 12.25 -6.42 43.79
N ARG A 412 12.22 -5.35 44.59
CA ARG A 412 11.55 -4.09 44.25
C ARG A 412 12.14 -3.46 42.97
N GLU A 413 13.46 -3.50 42.79
CA GLU A 413 14.13 -3.05 41.56
C GLU A 413 13.61 -3.80 40.31
N LYS A 414 13.23 -5.09 40.42
CA LYS A 414 12.72 -5.87 39.27
C LYS A 414 11.36 -5.40 38.76
N PHE A 415 10.66 -4.57 39.51
CA PHE A 415 9.35 -4.01 39.15
C PHE A 415 9.44 -2.60 38.52
N ASP A 416 10.66 -2.12 38.22
CA ASP A 416 10.86 -0.89 37.46
C ASP A 416 10.52 -1.09 35.99
N LEU A 417 9.55 -0.32 35.46
CA LEU A 417 9.12 -0.34 34.05
C LEU A 417 10.20 0.17 33.10
N GLY A 418 11.06 1.10 33.54
CA GLY A 418 12.15 1.66 32.74
C GLY A 418 13.12 0.60 32.22
N TYR A 419 13.22 -0.53 32.91
CA TYR A 419 14.01 -1.66 32.41
C TYR A 419 13.54 -2.19 31.05
N HIS A 420 12.23 -2.23 30.83
CA HIS A 420 11.65 -2.74 29.58
C HIS A 420 11.77 -1.75 28.41
N THR A 421 11.93 -0.46 28.70
CA THR A 421 12.02 0.60 27.69
C THR A 421 13.44 1.11 27.44
N LYS A 422 14.44 0.61 28.16
CA LYS A 422 15.84 1.08 28.10
C LYS A 422 16.51 1.02 26.72
N HIS A 423 15.96 0.27 25.77
CA HIS A 423 16.48 0.14 24.41
C HIS A 423 15.55 0.73 23.33
N VAL A 424 14.55 1.51 23.72
CA VAL A 424 13.64 2.20 22.79
C VAL A 424 14.41 3.11 21.84
N ASP A 425 15.39 3.87 22.35
CA ASP A 425 16.27 4.71 21.53
C ASP A 425 17.02 3.92 20.45
N THR A 426 17.50 2.72 20.78
CA THR A 426 18.17 1.85 19.82
C THR A 426 17.22 1.45 18.68
N THR A 427 15.97 1.12 19.01
CA THR A 427 14.93 0.78 18.02
C THR A 427 14.63 1.98 17.13
N PHE A 428 14.42 3.15 17.70
CA PHE A 428 14.14 4.38 16.97
C PHE A 428 15.30 4.77 16.05
N LYS A 429 16.53 4.68 16.53
CA LYS A 429 17.71 4.92 15.69
C LYS A 429 17.80 3.98 14.49
N ARG A 430 17.47 2.70 14.67
CA ARG A 430 17.45 1.71 13.57
C ARG A 430 16.39 2.00 12.52
N VAL A 431 15.24 2.49 12.95
CA VAL A 431 14.09 2.73 12.07
C VAL A 431 14.16 4.08 11.37
N PHE A 432 14.54 5.13 12.08
CA PHE A 432 14.48 6.51 11.61
C PHE A 432 15.85 7.14 11.30
N GLY A 433 16.96 6.45 11.62
CA GLY A 433 18.33 6.91 11.35
C GLY A 433 18.88 7.88 12.38
N GLU A 434 18.02 8.54 13.18
CA GLU A 434 18.40 9.48 14.25
C GLU A 434 17.52 9.24 15.49
N SER A 435 18.06 9.63 16.67
CA SER A 435 17.34 9.53 17.96
C SER A 435 16.58 10.81 18.26
#